data_1b9e1b21682bde856b798f540f9c72fd
#
_entry.id   1b9e1b21682bde856b798f540f9c72fd
#
_cell.length_a   1.000
_cell.length_b   1.000
_cell.length_c   1.000
_cell.angle_alpha   90.00
_cell.angle_beta   90.00
_cell.angle_gamma   90.00
#
_symmetry.space_group_name_H-M   'P 1'
#
loop_
_entity.id
_entity.type
_entity.pdbx_description
1 polymer ?
#
loop_
_entity_poly.entity_id
_entity_poly.type
_entity_poly.pdbx_seq_one_letter_code
_entity_poly.pdbx_strand_id
1 'polypeptide(L)'
;MKSKRSISLVLIASFLLLNLSSTYAQKSVELKYNLNKGDKYNFVTNVDMDMSFEAMGSTMTMESVMIVEMTSVVNEVENNEINQDLFFDRIAMNQKVMGMEINYDSDDSSTYNSGMGAQIGAEMNKIIGKSVNMLMDNKGNILNIDVSGVTSADITNNITSGNTYAVYPESKVKVGDIWETDMNPLEDSEMSIHLKYTLLKASKKQATIGIEGVITAKEIEGEDVNMDGTTVGEMIVNVKTGMLISSTVDLEMAMDIEQGGVKFPATMMSTSVTKVVKE
;
A
#
# COMPACT_ATOMS: atom_id res chain seq x y z
N MET A 1 58.08 45.60 5.81
CA MET A 1 56.60 45.44 5.72
C MET A 1 56.19 44.69 4.45
N LYS A 2 56.53 43.41 4.26
CA LYS A 2 56.17 42.60 3.06
C LYS A 2 55.95 41.13 3.42
N SER A 3 55.15 40.82 4.42
CA SER A 3 54.92 39.42 4.79
C SER A 3 53.48 39.06 5.23
N LYS A 4 52.53 39.98 5.23
CA LYS A 4 51.16 39.70 5.69
C LYS A 4 50.13 39.44 4.54
N ARG A 5 50.49 39.65 3.28
CA ARG A 5 49.54 39.44 2.17
C ARG A 5 49.53 38.01 1.60
N SER A 6 50.62 37.27 1.77
CA SER A 6 50.72 35.90 1.20
C SER A 6 49.95 34.83 2.04
N ILE A 7 49.80 35.03 3.36
CA ILE A 7 49.13 34.07 4.24
C ILE A 7 47.62 34.09 4.05
N SER A 8 47.01 35.27 3.74
CA SER A 8 45.57 35.38 3.50
C SER A 8 45.10 34.71 2.19
N LEU A 9 45.96 34.72 1.15
CA LEU A 9 45.65 34.08 -0.13
C LEU A 9 45.67 32.54 -0.05
N VAL A 10 46.59 31.98 0.74
CA VAL A 10 46.69 30.53 0.93
C VAL A 10 45.52 29.99 1.78
N LEU A 11 45.03 30.75 2.78
CA LEU A 11 43.86 30.37 3.58
C LEU A 11 42.55 30.43 2.79
N ILE A 12 42.38 31.35 1.86
CA ILE A 12 41.21 31.43 0.99
C ILE A 12 41.20 30.30 -0.05
N ALA A 13 42.38 29.94 -0.59
CA ALA A 13 42.49 28.80 -1.51
C ALA A 13 42.24 27.45 -0.82
N SER A 14 42.62 27.28 0.45
CA SER A 14 42.32 26.06 1.21
C SER A 14 40.83 25.93 1.60
N PHE A 15 40.16 27.07 1.79
CA PHE A 15 38.70 27.04 2.09
C PHE A 15 37.85 26.76 0.84
N LEU A 16 38.35 27.13 -0.36
CA LEU A 16 37.68 26.78 -1.62
C LEU A 16 37.88 25.32 -2.03
N LEU A 17 38.94 24.66 -1.59
CA LEU A 17 39.20 23.24 -1.88
C LEU A 17 38.45 22.29 -0.97
N LEU A 18 37.98 22.76 0.21
CA LEU A 18 37.17 21.96 1.15
C LEU A 18 35.71 21.87 0.74
N ASN A 19 35.22 22.64 -0.24
CA ASN A 19 33.88 22.54 -0.78
C ASN A 19 33.78 21.66 -2.06
N LEU A 20 34.81 20.92 -2.40
CA LEU A 20 34.71 19.75 -3.25
C LEU A 20 34.10 18.61 -2.42
N SER A 21 32.91 18.88 -1.87
CA SER A 21 32.01 17.86 -1.38
C SER A 21 31.93 16.83 -2.50
N SER A 22 32.43 15.65 -2.21
CA SER A 22 32.37 14.47 -3.06
C SER A 22 30.92 14.35 -3.57
N THR A 23 30.64 14.90 -4.74
CA THR A 23 29.55 14.46 -5.56
C THR A 23 29.90 13.01 -5.92
N TYR A 24 29.74 12.09 -4.96
CA TYR A 24 29.56 10.72 -5.32
C TYR A 24 28.39 10.75 -6.30
N ALA A 25 28.69 10.54 -7.56
CA ALA A 25 27.68 10.37 -8.56
C ALA A 25 26.75 9.28 -8.03
N GLN A 26 25.62 9.69 -7.44
CA GLN A 26 24.66 8.76 -6.86
C GLN A 26 24.28 7.84 -8.01
N LYS A 27 24.65 6.55 -7.87
CA LYS A 27 24.35 5.57 -8.89
C LYS A 27 22.85 5.52 -9.05
N SER A 28 22.39 5.81 -10.28
CA SER A 28 20.99 5.61 -10.61
C SER A 28 20.64 4.13 -10.52
N VAL A 29 19.47 3.83 -10.04
CA VAL A 29 18.89 2.49 -9.95
C VAL A 29 17.71 2.39 -10.92
N GLU A 30 17.59 1.27 -11.61
CA GLU A 30 16.39 0.92 -12.35
C GLU A 30 15.50 0.09 -11.43
N LEU A 31 14.27 0.55 -11.22
CA LEU A 31 13.25 -0.15 -10.44
C LEU A 31 12.22 -0.72 -11.42
N LYS A 32 12.00 -2.01 -11.32
CA LYS A 32 10.99 -2.75 -12.10
C LYS A 32 10.79 -4.14 -11.54
N TYR A 33 9.64 -4.70 -11.80
CA TYR A 33 9.39 -6.11 -11.54
C TYR A 33 10.15 -6.97 -12.55
N ASN A 34 10.96 -7.87 -12.02
CA ASN A 34 11.75 -8.84 -12.79
C ASN A 34 11.52 -10.21 -12.17
N LEU A 35 10.34 -10.75 -12.43
CA LEU A 35 9.83 -12.00 -11.90
C LEU A 35 9.98 -13.11 -12.94
N ASN A 36 9.88 -14.34 -12.50
CA ASN A 36 9.88 -15.51 -13.39
C ASN A 36 8.60 -16.31 -13.17
N LYS A 37 8.14 -16.97 -14.21
CA LYS A 37 7.07 -17.96 -14.10
C LYS A 37 7.37 -18.97 -13.00
N GLY A 38 6.39 -19.19 -12.12
CA GLY A 38 6.50 -20.09 -10.98
C GLY A 38 7.08 -19.44 -9.71
N ASP A 39 7.52 -18.18 -9.76
CA ASP A 39 7.88 -17.44 -8.54
C ASP A 39 6.67 -17.35 -7.61
N LYS A 40 6.90 -17.59 -6.31
CA LYS A 40 5.88 -17.48 -5.27
C LYS A 40 6.33 -16.52 -4.18
N TYR A 41 5.39 -15.71 -3.67
CA TYR A 41 5.63 -14.74 -2.64
C TYR A 41 4.49 -14.78 -1.62
N ASN A 42 4.86 -14.92 -0.34
CA ASN A 42 3.92 -14.88 0.77
C ASN A 42 3.90 -13.47 1.36
N PHE A 43 2.72 -12.90 1.46
CA PHE A 43 2.45 -11.58 2.04
C PHE A 43 1.76 -11.78 3.38
N VAL A 44 2.24 -11.12 4.41
CA VAL A 44 1.56 -11.01 5.71
C VAL A 44 1.36 -9.53 5.99
N THR A 45 0.11 -9.11 6.01
CA THR A 45 -0.27 -7.73 6.31
C THR A 45 -0.99 -7.68 7.65
N ASN A 46 -0.50 -6.86 8.56
CA ASN A 46 -1.17 -6.51 9.79
C ASN A 46 -1.75 -5.10 9.62
N VAL A 47 -3.01 -4.93 9.95
CA VAL A 47 -3.72 -3.65 9.90
C VAL A 47 -4.30 -3.35 11.27
N ASP A 48 -3.89 -2.22 11.84
CA ASP A 48 -4.53 -1.60 13.00
C ASP A 48 -5.41 -0.47 12.49
N MET A 49 -6.69 -0.44 12.85
CA MET A 49 -7.66 0.52 12.35
C MET A 49 -8.53 1.04 13.49
N ASP A 50 -8.64 2.36 13.57
CA ASP A 50 -9.57 3.08 14.43
C ASP A 50 -10.56 3.85 13.56
N MET A 51 -11.85 3.67 13.82
CA MET A 51 -12.92 4.39 13.14
C MET A 51 -13.82 5.06 14.19
N SER A 52 -14.22 6.29 13.90
CA SER A 52 -15.26 6.98 14.68
C SER A 52 -16.33 7.55 13.76
N PHE A 53 -17.58 7.46 14.15
CA PHE A 53 -18.72 8.01 13.42
C PHE A 53 -19.77 8.55 14.38
N GLU A 54 -20.51 9.57 13.93
CA GLU A 54 -21.57 10.16 14.71
C GLU A 54 -22.92 9.56 14.33
N ALA A 55 -23.62 8.91 15.27
CA ALA A 55 -24.95 8.39 15.07
C ALA A 55 -25.85 8.73 16.25
N MET A 56 -27.08 9.19 15.98
CA MET A 56 -28.10 9.53 16.99
C MET A 56 -27.62 10.52 18.06
N GLY A 57 -26.70 11.45 17.71
CA GLY A 57 -26.15 12.44 18.65
C GLY A 57 -25.09 11.87 19.62
N SER A 58 -24.55 10.71 19.34
CA SER A 58 -23.45 10.10 20.09
C SER A 58 -22.33 9.69 19.14
N THR A 59 -21.08 9.88 19.58
CA THR A 59 -19.91 9.37 18.87
C THR A 59 -19.77 7.87 19.16
N MET A 60 -19.71 7.06 18.13
CA MET A 60 -19.42 5.64 18.20
C MET A 60 -18.01 5.38 17.73
N THR A 61 -17.29 4.47 18.38
CA THR A 61 -15.93 4.08 18.02
C THR A 61 -15.86 2.60 17.69
N MET A 62 -15.01 2.26 16.74
CA MET A 62 -14.66 0.91 16.36
C MET A 62 -13.14 0.80 16.30
N GLU A 63 -12.57 -0.15 17.02
CA GLU A 63 -11.17 -0.54 16.93
C GLU A 63 -11.10 -1.90 16.24
N SER A 64 -10.20 -2.06 15.29
CA SER A 64 -10.02 -3.34 14.58
C SER A 64 -8.55 -3.64 14.38
N VAL A 65 -8.15 -4.88 14.68
CA VAL A 65 -6.86 -5.44 14.31
C VAL A 65 -7.11 -6.57 13.35
N MET A 66 -6.50 -6.52 12.16
CA MET A 66 -6.68 -7.53 11.13
C MET A 66 -5.32 -8.07 10.67
N ILE A 67 -5.27 -9.36 10.39
CA ILE A 67 -4.15 -10.05 9.76
C ILE A 67 -4.67 -10.64 8.46
N VAL A 68 -4.00 -10.34 7.35
CA VAL A 68 -4.28 -10.91 6.03
C VAL A 68 -3.03 -11.62 5.53
N GLU A 69 -3.15 -12.91 5.26
CA GLU A 69 -2.11 -13.72 4.67
C GLU A 69 -2.51 -14.08 3.24
N MET A 70 -1.60 -13.80 2.28
CA MET A 70 -1.84 -14.03 0.85
C MET A 70 -0.61 -14.66 0.22
N THR A 71 -0.85 -15.52 -0.76
CA THR A 71 0.19 -16.06 -1.65
C THR A 71 0.00 -15.52 -3.06
N SER A 72 1.05 -14.91 -3.63
CA SER A 72 1.12 -14.58 -5.05
C SER A 72 1.88 -15.68 -5.79
N VAL A 73 1.32 -16.14 -6.90
CA VAL A 73 1.94 -17.11 -7.81
C VAL A 73 2.04 -16.51 -9.20
N VAL A 74 3.25 -16.36 -9.73
CA VAL A 74 3.47 -15.84 -11.08
C VAL A 74 3.16 -16.94 -12.11
N ASN A 75 2.10 -16.77 -12.89
CA ASN A 75 1.65 -17.73 -13.89
C ASN A 75 2.42 -17.60 -15.19
N GLU A 76 2.67 -16.35 -15.62
CA GLU A 76 3.31 -16.05 -16.90
C GLU A 76 4.01 -14.70 -16.88
N VAL A 77 5.08 -14.59 -17.65
CA VAL A 77 5.78 -13.32 -17.88
C VAL A 77 6.09 -13.23 -19.36
N GLU A 78 5.40 -12.37 -20.09
CA GLU A 78 5.59 -12.13 -21.52
C GLU A 78 5.51 -10.63 -21.84
N ASN A 79 6.31 -10.15 -22.79
CA ASN A 79 6.27 -8.78 -23.32
C ASN A 79 6.28 -7.66 -22.26
N ASN A 80 6.98 -7.87 -21.14
CA ASN A 80 6.97 -7.03 -19.93
C ASN A 80 5.65 -7.03 -19.16
N GLU A 81 4.74 -7.93 -19.44
CA GLU A 81 3.52 -8.17 -18.67
C GLU A 81 3.71 -9.37 -17.76
N ILE A 82 3.12 -9.30 -16.59
CA ILE A 82 3.20 -10.29 -15.53
C ILE A 82 1.78 -10.68 -15.14
N ASN A 83 1.41 -11.92 -15.43
CA ASN A 83 0.16 -12.51 -14.99
C ASN A 83 0.41 -13.30 -13.73
N GLN A 84 -0.37 -13.06 -12.69
CA GLN A 84 -0.24 -13.74 -11.39
C GLN A 84 -1.60 -13.95 -10.72
N ASP A 85 -1.69 -15.00 -9.92
CA ASP A 85 -2.81 -15.25 -9.04
C ASP A 85 -2.46 -14.87 -7.60
N LEU A 86 -3.37 -14.16 -6.95
CA LEU A 86 -3.29 -13.78 -5.54
C LEU A 86 -4.32 -14.63 -4.78
N PHE A 87 -3.85 -15.53 -3.92
CA PHE A 87 -4.69 -16.38 -3.07
C PHE A 87 -4.81 -15.76 -1.69
N PHE A 88 -6.01 -15.70 -1.15
CA PHE A 88 -6.25 -15.35 0.25
C PHE A 88 -6.15 -16.62 1.08
N ASP A 89 -5.04 -16.78 1.80
CA ASP A 89 -4.76 -17.99 2.57
C ASP A 89 -5.43 -17.94 3.94
N ARG A 90 -5.34 -16.79 4.63
CA ARG A 90 -5.95 -16.58 5.96
C ARG A 90 -6.34 -15.14 6.16
N ILE A 91 -7.46 -14.94 6.84
CA ILE A 91 -7.86 -13.65 7.42
C ILE A 91 -8.22 -13.91 8.89
N ALA A 92 -7.61 -13.11 9.78
CA ALA A 92 -7.98 -13.07 11.19
C ALA A 92 -8.28 -11.62 11.58
N MET A 93 -9.32 -11.40 12.39
CA MET A 93 -9.77 -10.08 12.80
C MET A 93 -10.24 -10.11 14.25
N ASN A 94 -9.79 -9.11 15.02
CA ASN A 94 -10.37 -8.76 16.31
C ASN A 94 -10.96 -7.36 16.19
N GLN A 95 -12.24 -7.22 16.43
CA GLN A 95 -12.95 -5.95 16.31
C GLN A 95 -13.67 -5.64 17.62
N LYS A 96 -13.55 -4.39 18.07
CA LYS A 96 -14.29 -3.86 19.23
C LYS A 96 -15.23 -2.76 18.77
N VAL A 97 -16.53 -2.98 18.95
CA VAL A 97 -17.57 -2.02 18.61
C VAL A 97 -18.47 -1.82 19.83
N MET A 98 -18.57 -0.58 20.33
CA MET A 98 -19.44 -0.26 21.48
C MET A 98 -19.22 -1.16 22.71
N GLY A 99 -17.98 -1.58 22.95
CA GLY A 99 -17.60 -2.47 24.07
C GLY A 99 -17.90 -3.95 23.83
N MET A 100 -18.42 -4.32 22.67
CA MET A 100 -18.54 -5.72 22.25
C MET A 100 -17.29 -6.11 21.47
N GLU A 101 -16.75 -7.27 21.77
CA GLU A 101 -15.61 -7.85 21.07
C GLU A 101 -16.11 -8.93 20.10
N ILE A 102 -15.65 -8.83 18.84
CA ILE A 102 -15.97 -9.76 17.78
C ILE A 102 -14.64 -10.31 17.26
N ASN A 103 -14.53 -11.63 17.30
CA ASN A 103 -13.35 -12.33 16.79
C ASN A 103 -13.73 -13.15 15.57
N TYR A 104 -12.88 -13.13 14.57
CA TYR A 104 -12.93 -13.98 13.39
C TYR A 104 -11.53 -14.47 13.07
N ASP A 105 -11.38 -15.75 12.76
CA ASP A 105 -10.15 -16.34 12.22
C ASP A 105 -10.57 -17.47 11.28
N SER A 106 -10.20 -17.36 10.00
CA SER A 106 -10.57 -18.36 8.99
C SER A 106 -10.03 -19.75 9.30
N ASP A 107 -8.94 -19.85 10.08
CA ASP A 107 -8.34 -21.11 10.50
C ASP A 107 -8.96 -21.69 11.78
N ASP A 108 -9.77 -20.89 12.50
CA ASP A 108 -10.47 -21.33 13.71
C ASP A 108 -11.98 -21.17 13.57
N SER A 109 -12.66 -22.25 13.17
CA SER A 109 -14.11 -22.25 12.97
C SER A 109 -14.91 -21.94 14.24
N SER A 110 -14.32 -22.03 15.43
CA SER A 110 -15.02 -21.68 16.68
C SER A 110 -15.31 -20.18 16.78
N THR A 111 -14.57 -19.33 16.08
CA THR A 111 -14.72 -17.88 16.08
C THR A 111 -15.92 -17.39 15.27
N TYR A 112 -16.42 -18.20 14.33
CA TYR A 112 -17.52 -17.83 13.41
C TYR A 112 -18.68 -18.84 13.36
N ASN A 113 -18.83 -19.69 14.39
CA ASN A 113 -19.94 -20.64 14.46
C ASN A 113 -21.26 -20.03 14.96
N SER A 114 -21.24 -18.86 15.58
CA SER A 114 -22.42 -18.22 16.16
C SER A 114 -22.25 -16.72 16.34
N GLY A 115 -23.37 -16.03 16.59
CA GLY A 115 -23.38 -14.60 16.90
C GLY A 115 -22.93 -13.73 15.73
N MET A 116 -22.30 -12.60 16.03
CA MET A 116 -21.80 -11.65 15.04
C MET A 116 -20.61 -12.22 14.25
N GLY A 117 -19.80 -13.08 14.85
CA GLY A 117 -18.72 -13.79 14.15
C GLY A 117 -19.23 -14.64 12.99
N ALA A 118 -20.44 -15.23 13.12
CA ALA A 118 -21.03 -16.00 12.02
C ALA A 118 -21.41 -15.14 10.81
N GLN A 119 -21.83 -13.89 11.02
CA GLN A 119 -22.14 -12.97 9.92
C GLN A 119 -20.85 -12.55 9.17
N ILE A 120 -19.81 -12.21 9.92
CA ILE A 120 -18.48 -11.89 9.34
C ILE A 120 -17.92 -13.11 8.60
N GLY A 121 -17.98 -14.29 9.23
CA GLY A 121 -17.53 -15.53 8.61
C GLY A 121 -18.27 -15.87 7.33
N ALA A 122 -19.58 -15.58 7.25
CA ALA A 122 -20.36 -15.81 6.03
C ALA A 122 -19.84 -15.00 4.83
N GLU A 123 -19.30 -13.80 5.05
CA GLU A 123 -18.72 -12.97 3.99
C GLU A 123 -17.24 -13.32 3.77
N MET A 124 -16.41 -13.35 4.81
CA MET A 124 -14.97 -13.58 4.70
C MET A 124 -14.63 -14.96 4.15
N ASN A 125 -15.38 -16.01 4.52
CA ASN A 125 -15.16 -17.37 3.98
C ASN A 125 -15.48 -17.50 2.49
N LYS A 126 -16.13 -16.53 1.86
CA LYS A 126 -16.35 -16.53 0.41
C LYS A 126 -15.06 -16.29 -0.35
N ILE A 127 -14.07 -15.65 0.28
CA ILE A 127 -12.81 -15.25 -0.35
C ILE A 127 -11.64 -16.17 0.03
N ILE A 128 -11.70 -16.81 1.19
CA ILE A 128 -10.64 -17.73 1.64
C ILE A 128 -10.49 -18.89 0.65
N GLY A 129 -9.25 -19.16 0.24
CA GLY A 129 -8.92 -20.17 -0.76
C GLY A 129 -9.32 -19.81 -2.19
N LYS A 130 -9.87 -18.62 -2.40
CA LYS A 130 -10.10 -18.07 -3.74
C LYS A 130 -8.87 -17.32 -4.24
N SER A 131 -8.78 -17.16 -5.54
CA SER A 131 -7.74 -16.34 -6.16
C SER A 131 -8.34 -15.19 -6.96
N VAL A 132 -7.60 -14.09 -6.97
CA VAL A 132 -7.78 -12.96 -7.87
C VAL A 132 -6.69 -13.03 -8.90
N ASN A 133 -7.03 -13.07 -10.20
CA ASN A 133 -6.03 -12.99 -11.25
C ASN A 133 -5.71 -11.53 -11.54
N MET A 134 -4.43 -11.18 -11.52
CA MET A 134 -3.95 -9.84 -11.80
C MET A 134 -2.94 -9.86 -12.93
N LEU A 135 -3.18 -9.01 -13.92
CA LEU A 135 -2.24 -8.68 -14.98
C LEU A 135 -1.65 -7.30 -14.71
N MET A 136 -0.34 -7.20 -14.60
CA MET A 136 0.36 -5.92 -14.47
C MET A 136 1.54 -5.85 -15.43
N ASP A 137 2.00 -4.63 -15.74
CA ASP A 137 3.25 -4.44 -16.45
C ASP A 137 4.47 -4.56 -15.51
N ASN A 138 5.67 -4.54 -16.08
CA ASN A 138 6.89 -4.63 -15.27
C ASN A 138 7.21 -3.36 -14.47
N LYS A 139 6.40 -2.31 -14.58
CA LYS A 139 6.46 -1.11 -13.73
C LYS A 139 5.47 -1.15 -12.58
N GLY A 140 4.58 -2.14 -12.57
CA GLY A 140 3.57 -2.30 -11.53
C GLY A 140 2.26 -1.59 -11.84
N ASN A 141 2.09 -1.08 -13.07
CA ASN A 141 0.78 -0.60 -13.50
C ASN A 141 -0.14 -1.81 -13.69
N ILE A 142 -1.27 -1.80 -13.02
CA ILE A 142 -2.28 -2.84 -13.14
C ILE A 142 -3.02 -2.64 -14.46
N LEU A 143 -3.00 -3.66 -15.31
CA LEU A 143 -3.62 -3.66 -16.62
C LEU A 143 -5.00 -4.32 -16.59
N ASN A 144 -5.17 -5.32 -15.73
CA ASN A 144 -6.43 -6.00 -15.51
C ASN A 144 -6.46 -6.71 -14.16
N ILE A 145 -7.64 -6.75 -13.53
CA ILE A 145 -7.93 -7.57 -12.36
C ILE A 145 -9.20 -8.35 -12.65
N ASP A 146 -9.13 -9.68 -12.58
CA ASP A 146 -10.30 -10.55 -12.64
C ASP A 146 -10.66 -11.03 -11.23
N VAL A 147 -11.75 -10.47 -10.72
CA VAL A 147 -12.35 -10.78 -9.42
C VAL A 147 -13.55 -11.72 -9.53
N SER A 148 -13.75 -12.40 -10.65
CA SER A 148 -14.93 -13.23 -10.93
C SER A 148 -15.18 -14.34 -9.88
N GLY A 149 -14.17 -14.64 -9.06
CA GLY A 149 -14.29 -15.57 -7.91
C GLY A 149 -14.55 -14.91 -6.56
N VAL A 150 -14.57 -13.57 -6.48
CA VAL A 150 -14.56 -12.81 -5.23
C VAL A 150 -15.44 -11.57 -5.40
N THR A 151 -16.49 -11.45 -4.60
CA THR A 151 -17.54 -10.45 -4.79
C THR A 151 -17.49 -9.30 -3.79
N SER A 152 -16.33 -8.81 -3.40
CA SER A 152 -16.29 -7.65 -2.52
C SER A 152 -15.36 -6.57 -3.06
N ALA A 153 -15.90 -5.37 -3.24
CA ALA A 153 -15.16 -4.15 -3.54
C ALA A 153 -14.02 -3.90 -2.52
N ASP A 154 -14.20 -4.33 -1.26
CA ASP A 154 -13.22 -4.18 -0.20
C ASP A 154 -11.90 -4.89 -0.48
N ILE A 155 -11.94 -6.03 -1.22
CA ILE A 155 -10.72 -6.78 -1.56
C ILE A 155 -9.98 -6.10 -2.69
N THR A 156 -10.71 -5.63 -3.70
CA THR A 156 -10.14 -4.88 -4.82
C THR A 156 -9.45 -3.61 -4.30
N ASN A 157 -10.08 -2.90 -3.38
CA ASN A 157 -9.51 -1.71 -2.74
C ASN A 157 -8.22 -2.00 -1.98
N ASN A 158 -8.12 -3.12 -1.27
CA ASN A 158 -6.91 -3.50 -0.53
C ASN A 158 -5.76 -3.91 -1.46
N ILE A 159 -6.05 -4.57 -2.58
CA ILE A 159 -5.04 -4.97 -3.57
C ILE A 159 -4.53 -3.74 -4.34
N THR A 160 -5.43 -2.82 -4.69
CA THR A 160 -5.12 -1.65 -5.54
C THR A 160 -4.66 -0.42 -4.76
N SER A 161 -4.86 -0.37 -3.45
CA SER A 161 -4.51 0.80 -2.61
C SER A 161 -3.00 1.11 -2.48
N GLY A 162 -2.15 0.51 -3.31
CA GLY A 162 -0.71 0.83 -3.36
C GLY A 162 0.14 0.19 -2.27
N ASN A 163 -0.46 -0.55 -1.34
CA ASN A 163 0.25 -1.12 -0.20
C ASN A 163 0.99 -2.42 -0.53
N THR A 164 0.59 -3.12 -1.59
CA THR A 164 1.12 -4.43 -1.97
C THR A 164 2.11 -4.33 -3.12
N TYR A 165 1.84 -3.48 -4.11
CA TYR A 165 2.68 -3.28 -5.29
C TYR A 165 2.99 -1.80 -5.48
N ALA A 166 4.29 -1.49 -5.67
CA ALA A 166 4.72 -0.14 -6.02
C ALA A 166 4.59 0.08 -7.52
N VAL A 167 4.21 1.29 -7.95
CA VAL A 167 4.37 1.71 -9.34
C VAL A 167 5.75 2.36 -9.50
N TYR A 168 6.56 1.83 -10.41
CA TYR A 168 7.93 2.25 -10.65
C TYR A 168 8.03 3.23 -11.82
N PRO A 169 9.01 4.17 -11.76
CA PRO A 169 9.21 5.13 -12.84
C PRO A 169 9.76 4.44 -14.10
N GLU A 170 9.49 5.03 -15.28
CA GLU A 170 9.99 4.54 -16.57
C GLU A 170 11.51 4.61 -16.67
N SER A 171 12.10 5.68 -16.12
CA SER A 171 13.54 5.93 -16.18
C SER A 171 14.24 5.51 -14.89
N LYS A 172 15.57 5.37 -14.97
CA LYS A 172 16.40 5.17 -13.78
C LYS A 172 16.34 6.38 -12.87
N VAL A 173 16.24 6.14 -11.57
CA VAL A 173 16.14 7.16 -10.52
C VAL A 173 17.36 7.15 -9.60
N LYS A 174 17.59 8.28 -8.95
CA LYS A 174 18.59 8.51 -7.90
C LYS A 174 17.89 8.82 -6.58
N VAL A 175 18.61 8.70 -5.50
CA VAL A 175 18.10 9.13 -4.18
C VAL A 175 17.72 10.61 -4.24
N GLY A 176 16.50 10.92 -3.81
CA GLY A 176 15.87 12.22 -3.89
C GLY A 176 14.97 12.44 -5.11
N ASP A 177 15.03 11.56 -6.12
CA ASP A 177 14.13 11.66 -7.26
C ASP A 177 12.71 11.30 -6.86
N ILE A 178 11.74 11.96 -7.49
CA ILE A 178 10.32 11.85 -7.23
C ILE A 178 9.63 11.39 -8.51
N TRP A 179 8.59 10.56 -8.37
CA TRP A 179 7.65 10.22 -9.44
C TRP A 179 6.25 10.08 -8.89
N GLU A 180 5.27 10.23 -9.75
CA GLU A 180 3.86 10.26 -9.38
C GLU A 180 3.08 9.30 -10.27
N THR A 181 1.95 8.81 -9.77
CA THR A 181 0.99 8.02 -10.51
C THR A 181 -0.42 8.33 -10.06
N ASP A 182 -1.34 8.31 -11.00
CA ASP A 182 -2.77 8.37 -10.75
C ASP A 182 -3.37 6.99 -10.99
N MET A 183 -4.25 6.55 -10.10
CA MET A 183 -4.97 5.30 -10.21
C MET A 183 -6.47 5.56 -10.03
N ASN A 184 -7.27 4.90 -10.85
CA ASN A 184 -8.70 4.74 -10.64
C ASN A 184 -8.96 3.23 -10.43
N PRO A 185 -9.07 2.78 -9.17
CA PRO A 185 -9.17 1.35 -8.87
C PRO A 185 -10.51 0.71 -9.25
N LEU A 186 -11.54 1.51 -9.50
CA LEU A 186 -12.89 1.06 -9.81
C LEU A 186 -13.37 1.74 -11.09
N GLU A 187 -13.55 0.98 -12.18
CA GLU A 187 -13.92 1.51 -13.51
C GLU A 187 -15.22 2.33 -13.50
N ASP A 188 -16.20 1.94 -12.67
CA ASP A 188 -17.52 2.58 -12.55
C ASP A 188 -17.63 3.48 -11.31
N SER A 189 -16.53 4.10 -10.85
CA SER A 189 -16.55 5.01 -9.71
C SER A 189 -15.83 6.32 -10.00
N GLU A 190 -16.26 7.40 -9.32
CA GLU A 190 -15.51 8.66 -9.24
C GLU A 190 -14.44 8.61 -8.13
N MET A 191 -13.76 7.46 -7.97
CA MET A 191 -12.64 7.30 -7.04
C MET A 191 -11.32 7.61 -7.74
N SER A 192 -10.49 8.43 -7.13
CA SER A 192 -9.14 8.77 -7.60
C SER A 192 -8.14 8.61 -6.47
N ILE A 193 -7.02 7.97 -6.79
CA ILE A 193 -5.86 7.86 -5.89
C ILE A 193 -4.66 8.46 -6.61
N HIS A 194 -4.13 9.56 -6.06
CA HIS A 194 -2.90 10.19 -6.52
C HIS A 194 -1.77 9.82 -5.57
N LEU A 195 -0.74 9.13 -6.06
CA LEU A 195 0.42 8.72 -5.27
C LEU A 195 1.68 9.40 -5.76
N LYS A 196 2.45 9.89 -4.80
CA LYS A 196 3.78 10.46 -5.00
C LYS A 196 4.80 9.58 -4.27
N TYR A 197 5.79 9.13 -5.01
CA TYR A 197 6.88 8.32 -4.52
C TYR A 197 8.17 9.11 -4.49
N THR A 198 9.02 8.86 -3.49
CA THR A 198 10.35 9.45 -3.37
C THR A 198 11.38 8.35 -3.10
N LEU A 199 12.43 8.26 -3.90
CA LEU A 199 13.53 7.34 -3.60
C LEU A 199 14.36 7.88 -2.44
N LEU A 200 14.17 7.34 -1.23
CA LEU A 200 14.85 7.79 -0.01
C LEU A 200 16.26 7.21 0.14
N LYS A 201 16.40 5.92 -0.18
CA LYS A 201 17.68 5.21 -0.09
C LYS A 201 17.78 4.18 -1.20
N ALA A 202 18.98 3.91 -1.69
CA ALA A 202 19.24 2.84 -2.64
C ALA A 202 20.59 2.17 -2.37
N SER A 203 20.59 0.86 -2.49
CA SER A 203 21.76 -0.01 -2.46
C SER A 203 21.72 -0.96 -3.65
N LYS A 204 22.72 -1.86 -3.78
CA LYS A 204 22.66 -2.92 -4.80
C LYS A 204 21.58 -3.98 -4.55
N LYS A 205 21.06 -4.07 -3.32
CA LYS A 205 20.12 -5.12 -2.91
C LYS A 205 18.72 -4.59 -2.67
N GLN A 206 18.60 -3.42 -2.08
CA GLN A 206 17.35 -2.85 -1.58
C GLN A 206 17.28 -1.36 -1.88
N ALA A 207 16.05 -0.89 -2.11
CA ALA A 207 15.72 0.53 -2.16
C ALA A 207 14.61 0.81 -1.13
N THR A 208 14.68 1.99 -0.50
CA THR A 208 13.62 2.52 0.37
C THR A 208 12.92 3.64 -0.38
N ILE A 209 11.62 3.53 -0.49
CA ILE A 209 10.74 4.45 -1.23
C ILE A 209 9.75 5.03 -0.22
N GLY A 210 9.70 6.36 -0.11
CA GLY A 210 8.65 7.06 0.61
C GLY A 210 7.40 7.17 -0.25
N ILE A 211 6.24 7.12 0.39
CA ILE A 211 4.92 7.21 -0.25
C ILE A 211 4.17 8.36 0.41
N GLU A 212 3.58 9.23 -0.38
CA GLU A 212 2.59 10.20 0.01
C GLU A 212 1.43 10.10 -0.98
N GLY A 213 0.18 10.20 -0.53
CA GLY A 213 -0.94 10.11 -1.44
C GLY A 213 -2.19 10.83 -0.96
N VAL A 214 -3.08 11.09 -1.92
CA VAL A 214 -4.42 11.64 -1.69
C VAL A 214 -5.42 10.69 -2.33
N ILE A 215 -6.49 10.40 -1.59
CA ILE A 215 -7.58 9.52 -2.02
C ILE A 215 -8.85 10.37 -1.98
N THR A 216 -9.60 10.37 -3.07
CA THR A 216 -10.91 11.04 -3.12
C THR A 216 -11.92 10.14 -3.80
N ALA A 217 -13.17 10.16 -3.32
CA ALA A 217 -14.28 9.56 -4.05
C ALA A 217 -15.55 10.39 -3.86
N LYS A 218 -16.35 10.52 -4.92
CA LYS A 218 -17.65 11.18 -4.91
C LYS A 218 -18.79 10.20 -5.13
N GLU A 219 -18.53 9.16 -5.89
CA GLU A 219 -19.49 8.10 -6.22
C GLU A 219 -18.77 6.76 -6.20
N ILE A 220 -19.36 5.76 -5.58
CA ILE A 220 -18.92 4.36 -5.60
C ILE A 220 -20.15 3.50 -5.89
N GLU A 221 -20.11 2.68 -6.97
CA GLU A 221 -21.19 1.78 -7.40
C GLU A 221 -22.57 2.47 -7.57
N GLY A 222 -22.56 3.74 -7.99
CA GLY A 222 -23.79 4.53 -8.19
C GLY A 222 -24.35 5.18 -6.94
N GLU A 223 -23.70 5.03 -5.81
CA GLU A 223 -24.05 5.68 -4.54
C GLU A 223 -23.17 6.91 -4.28
N ASP A 224 -23.80 8.04 -3.97
CA ASP A 224 -23.09 9.27 -3.59
C ASP A 224 -22.30 9.04 -2.31
N VAL A 225 -20.98 9.09 -2.40
CA VAL A 225 -20.07 9.10 -1.26
C VAL A 225 -19.32 10.41 -1.23
N ASN A 226 -18.86 10.80 -0.03
CA ASN A 226 -17.98 11.94 0.13
C ASN A 226 -16.77 11.44 0.92
N MET A 227 -15.70 11.13 0.20
CA MET A 227 -14.52 10.50 0.79
C MET A 227 -13.29 11.34 0.44
N ASP A 228 -12.57 11.76 1.48
CA ASP A 228 -11.28 12.44 1.38
C ASP A 228 -10.29 11.74 2.31
N GLY A 229 -9.14 11.35 1.79
CA GLY A 229 -8.12 10.66 2.56
C GLY A 229 -6.71 11.05 2.16
N THR A 230 -5.78 10.83 3.07
CA THR A 230 -4.35 10.96 2.84
C THR A 230 -3.63 9.72 3.30
N THR A 231 -2.59 9.35 2.58
CA THR A 231 -1.73 8.23 2.96
C THR A 231 -0.28 8.66 2.99
N VAL A 232 0.47 8.12 3.93
CA VAL A 232 1.91 8.35 4.07
C VAL A 232 2.58 7.06 4.52
N GLY A 233 3.78 6.80 4.01
CA GLY A 233 4.48 5.58 4.41
C GLY A 233 5.84 5.40 3.79
N GLU A 234 6.42 4.24 4.05
CA GLU A 234 7.67 3.79 3.44
C GLU A 234 7.55 2.33 3.00
N MET A 235 8.16 2.02 1.88
CA MET A 235 8.35 0.64 1.44
C MET A 235 9.82 0.34 1.18
N ILE A 236 10.22 -0.89 1.47
CA ILE A 236 11.51 -1.45 1.15
C ILE A 236 11.32 -2.49 0.07
N VAL A 237 12.01 -2.33 -1.05
CA VAL A 237 11.90 -3.22 -2.21
C VAL A 237 13.23 -3.88 -2.55
N ASN A 238 13.18 -5.07 -3.11
CA ASN A 238 14.35 -5.76 -3.63
C ASN A 238 14.70 -5.21 -5.02
N VAL A 239 15.86 -4.56 -5.17
CA VAL A 239 16.26 -3.93 -6.44
C VAL A 239 16.41 -4.92 -7.60
N LYS A 240 16.68 -6.20 -7.32
CA LYS A 240 16.86 -7.21 -8.37
C LYS A 240 15.52 -7.72 -8.93
N THR A 241 14.54 -7.92 -8.05
CA THR A 241 13.24 -8.50 -8.44
C THR A 241 12.13 -7.46 -8.53
N GLY A 242 12.31 -6.28 -7.96
CA GLY A 242 11.25 -5.28 -7.79
C GLY A 242 10.24 -5.62 -6.68
N MET A 243 10.26 -6.82 -6.13
CA MET A 243 9.27 -7.23 -5.13
C MET A 243 9.46 -6.49 -3.82
N LEU A 244 8.33 -6.20 -3.19
CA LEU A 244 8.26 -5.68 -1.83
C LEU A 244 9.00 -6.63 -0.86
N ILE A 245 9.70 -6.09 0.09
CA ILE A 245 10.26 -6.81 1.24
C ILE A 245 9.42 -6.48 2.48
N SER A 246 9.13 -5.21 2.68
CA SER A 246 8.21 -4.73 3.71
C SER A 246 7.71 -3.33 3.40
N SER A 247 6.54 -3.00 3.93
CA SER A 247 6.02 -1.63 3.95
C SER A 247 5.38 -1.30 5.29
N THR A 248 5.33 -0.01 5.60
CA THR A 248 4.49 0.56 6.66
C THR A 248 3.82 1.77 6.06
N VAL A 249 2.49 1.79 6.13
CA VAL A 249 1.65 2.82 5.52
C VAL A 249 0.56 3.21 6.49
N ASP A 250 0.46 4.50 6.75
CA ASP A 250 -0.59 5.13 7.52
C ASP A 250 -1.61 5.73 6.56
N LEU A 251 -2.88 5.61 6.88
CA LEU A 251 -4.02 6.15 6.14
C LEU A 251 -4.90 6.91 7.12
N GLU A 252 -5.23 8.14 6.76
CA GLU A 252 -6.28 8.94 7.41
C GLU A 252 -7.37 9.22 6.38
N MET A 253 -8.64 9.02 6.75
CA MET A 253 -9.78 9.17 5.86
C MET A 253 -10.97 9.78 6.58
N ALA A 254 -11.64 10.73 5.92
CA ALA A 254 -12.95 11.21 6.29
C ALA A 254 -13.96 10.78 5.22
N MET A 255 -15.12 10.30 5.63
CA MET A 255 -16.16 9.82 4.72
C MET A 255 -17.57 10.00 5.31
N ASP A 256 -18.57 9.97 4.44
CA ASP A 256 -19.95 9.86 4.87
C ASP A 256 -20.40 8.39 4.76
N ILE A 257 -20.87 7.82 5.87
CA ILE A 257 -21.45 6.47 5.90
C ILE A 257 -22.98 6.61 5.80
N GLU A 258 -23.61 5.93 4.85
CA GLU A 258 -25.05 5.92 4.74
C GLU A 258 -25.65 4.69 5.43
N GLN A 259 -26.61 4.90 6.33
CA GLN A 259 -27.37 3.84 6.96
C GLN A 259 -28.85 4.22 7.04
N GLY A 260 -29.68 3.44 6.34
CA GLY A 260 -31.15 3.65 6.35
C GLY A 260 -31.58 4.99 5.74
N GLY A 261 -30.84 5.53 4.75
CA GLY A 261 -31.12 6.80 4.09
C GLY A 261 -30.63 8.03 4.88
N VAL A 262 -29.86 7.83 5.95
CA VAL A 262 -29.24 8.91 6.73
C VAL A 262 -27.72 8.81 6.58
N LYS A 263 -27.08 9.94 6.21
CA LYS A 263 -25.61 10.06 6.13
C LYS A 263 -25.03 10.46 7.47
N PHE A 264 -23.98 9.77 7.90
CA PHE A 264 -23.24 10.03 9.12
C PHE A 264 -21.77 10.31 8.78
N PRO A 265 -21.19 11.42 9.26
CA PRO A 265 -19.77 11.65 9.09
C PRO A 265 -18.96 10.61 9.88
N ALA A 266 -17.95 10.04 9.25
CA ALA A 266 -17.03 9.10 9.84
C ALA A 266 -15.59 9.51 9.56
N THR A 267 -14.70 9.17 10.49
CA THR A 267 -13.25 9.27 10.29
C THR A 267 -12.62 7.93 10.55
N MET A 268 -11.62 7.58 9.76
CA MET A 268 -10.85 6.36 9.87
C MET A 268 -9.37 6.68 9.89
N MET A 269 -8.65 6.06 10.79
CA MET A 269 -7.19 6.01 10.80
C MET A 269 -6.76 4.55 10.77
N SER A 270 -5.78 4.23 9.94
CA SER A 270 -5.22 2.89 9.95
C SER A 270 -3.71 2.90 9.70
N THR A 271 -3.03 1.93 10.30
CA THR A 271 -1.63 1.61 10.04
C THR A 271 -1.55 0.19 9.49
N SER A 272 -0.99 0.05 8.31
CA SER A 272 -0.75 -1.24 7.66
C SER A 272 0.74 -1.56 7.64
N VAL A 273 1.10 -2.75 8.12
CA VAL A 273 2.46 -3.28 8.06
C VAL A 273 2.47 -4.57 7.25
N THR A 274 3.09 -4.53 6.06
CA THR A 274 3.21 -5.70 5.19
C THR A 274 4.64 -6.23 5.19
N LYS A 275 4.79 -7.54 5.23
CA LYS A 275 6.05 -8.26 5.01
C LYS A 275 5.86 -9.28 3.91
N VAL A 276 6.90 -9.42 3.07
CA VAL A 276 6.88 -10.34 1.92
C VAL A 276 8.09 -11.25 1.96
N VAL A 277 7.85 -12.54 1.78
CA VAL A 277 8.89 -13.57 1.72
C VAL A 277 8.72 -14.35 0.43
N LYS A 278 9.81 -14.57 -0.29
CA LYS A 278 9.83 -15.48 -1.43
C LYS A 278 9.95 -16.91 -0.92
N GLU A 279 9.09 -17.83 -1.41
CA GLU A 279 9.23 -19.27 -1.22
C GLU A 279 10.39 -19.86 -2.03
#